data_f5d2f34ef62cf643c80d038d60ef5657
#
_entry.id   f5d2f34ef62cf643c80d038d60ef5657
#
_cell.length_a   1.000
_cell.length_b   1.000
_cell.length_c   1.000
_cell.angle_alpha   90.00
_cell.angle_beta   90.00
_cell.angle_gamma   90.00
#
_symmetry.space_group_name_H-M   'P 1'
#
loop_
_entity.id
_entity.type
_entity.pdbx_description
1 polymer ?
#
loop_
_entity_poly.entity_id
_entity_poly.type
_entity_poly.pdbx_seq_one_letter_code
_entity_poly.pdbx_strand_id
1 'polypeptide(L)'
;MALPRAKRRLFGPRLDDTLRDRRSQQGPFASRPLPLASLGALLDLAVGARRQAPSKANAKGDAAPAEVALLRPFPSAGGLYPLEVHVAALACASVERGFYHHDPAAHALARLGPCPAEADLSRLIFADNLWPGAAAALIFTAVLERTQAKYGERGYRFALIEAGHAAQNVLLAAGALGLVAAPIGGFCEDALGAAMGLDAARESPLYVVLIGARPDPR
;
A
#
# COMPACT_ATOMS: atom_id res chain seq x y z
N MET A 1 7.39 -9.12 11.51
CA MET A 1 6.22 -9.19 12.42
C MET A 1 5.02 -9.67 11.61
N ALA A 2 4.38 -10.78 12.00
CA ALA A 2 3.16 -11.27 11.38
C ALA A 2 1.98 -10.31 11.65
N LEU A 3 1.09 -10.18 10.67
CA LEU A 3 -0.09 -9.30 10.75
C LEU A 3 -1.37 -10.12 10.93
N PRO A 4 -2.36 -9.60 11.67
CA PRO A 4 -3.69 -10.17 11.71
C PRO A 4 -4.37 -10.07 10.34
N ARG A 5 -4.98 -11.16 9.86
CA ARG A 5 -5.77 -11.15 8.62
C ARG A 5 -7.16 -10.58 8.85
N ALA A 6 -7.75 -10.05 7.79
CA ALA A 6 -9.13 -9.59 7.81
C ALA A 6 -10.09 -10.75 8.13
N LYS A 7 -10.91 -10.58 9.17
CA LYS A 7 -11.99 -11.53 9.43
C LYS A 7 -13.14 -11.27 8.46
N ARG A 8 -13.73 -12.34 7.90
CA ARG A 8 -14.95 -12.21 7.10
C ARG A 8 -16.06 -11.61 8.00
N ARG A 9 -16.54 -10.43 7.62
CA ARG A 9 -17.66 -9.79 8.30
C ARG A 9 -18.96 -10.31 7.69
N LEU A 10 -19.85 -10.86 8.51
CA LEU A 10 -21.21 -11.25 8.08
C LEU A 10 -22.07 -9.99 7.83
N PHE A 11 -21.78 -8.92 8.58
CA PHE A 11 -22.44 -7.62 8.50
C PHE A 11 -21.37 -6.54 8.38
N GLY A 12 -21.10 -6.11 7.17
CA GLY A 12 -20.21 -4.98 6.84
C GLY A 12 -20.93 -4.03 5.90
N PRO A 13 -20.37 -2.85 5.62
CA PRO A 13 -20.95 -1.97 4.61
C PRO A 13 -20.98 -2.69 3.27
N ARG A 14 -22.04 -2.47 2.51
CA ARG A 14 -22.16 -3.00 1.14
C ARG A 14 -21.18 -2.27 0.24
N LEU A 15 -20.80 -2.91 -0.87
CA LEU A 15 -19.88 -2.30 -1.84
C LEU A 15 -20.43 -0.99 -2.43
N ASP A 16 -21.72 -0.95 -2.73
CA ASP A 16 -22.38 0.25 -3.26
C ASP A 16 -22.38 1.41 -2.24
N ASP A 17 -22.60 1.14 -0.96
CA ASP A 17 -22.48 2.14 0.10
C ASP A 17 -21.03 2.63 0.23
N THR A 18 -20.06 1.70 0.25
CA THR A 18 -18.64 2.04 0.33
C THR A 18 -18.20 2.92 -0.84
N LEU A 19 -18.67 2.64 -2.06
CA LEU A 19 -18.37 3.43 -3.24
C LEU A 19 -18.99 4.84 -3.17
N ARG A 20 -20.26 4.95 -2.71
CA ARG A 20 -20.96 6.23 -2.56
C ARG A 20 -20.32 7.11 -1.48
N ASP A 21 -19.91 6.49 -0.37
CA ASP A 21 -19.40 7.20 0.81
C ASP A 21 -17.89 7.48 0.73
N ARG A 22 -17.16 6.86 -0.22
CA ARG A 22 -15.73 7.07 -0.36
C ARG A 22 -15.40 8.56 -0.55
N ARG A 23 -14.64 9.11 0.36
CA ARG A 23 -14.08 10.47 0.28
C ARG A 23 -12.59 10.41 0.61
N SER A 24 -11.80 11.27 -0.02
CA SER A 24 -10.43 11.53 0.43
C SER A 24 -10.48 12.45 1.66
N GLN A 25 -9.70 12.13 2.67
CA GLN A 25 -9.55 13.01 3.83
C GLN A 25 -8.94 14.35 3.37
N GLN A 26 -9.47 15.47 3.84
CA GLN A 26 -9.06 16.80 3.43
C GLN A 26 -8.54 17.68 4.59
N GLY A 27 -8.43 17.15 5.76
CA GLY A 27 -7.95 17.81 6.96
C GLY A 27 -7.28 16.83 7.89
N PRO A 28 -6.91 17.24 9.10
CA PRO A 28 -6.22 16.38 10.04
C PRO A 28 -7.03 15.12 10.33
N PHE A 29 -6.32 14.04 10.66
CA PHE A 29 -6.91 12.81 11.19
C PHE A 29 -7.16 12.96 12.70
N ALA A 30 -7.98 12.10 13.27
CA ALA A 30 -8.07 12.03 14.73
C ALA A 30 -6.76 11.47 15.30
N SER A 31 -6.24 12.12 16.35
CA SER A 31 -5.00 11.70 17.03
C SER A 31 -5.23 10.43 17.87
N ARG A 32 -5.53 9.33 17.20
CA ARG A 32 -5.77 8.00 17.80
C ARG A 32 -4.87 6.97 17.11
N PRO A 33 -4.14 6.12 17.88
CA PRO A 33 -3.31 5.07 17.30
C PRO A 33 -4.14 4.11 16.43
N LEU A 34 -3.58 3.71 15.29
CA LEU A 34 -4.17 2.70 14.42
C LEU A 34 -3.96 1.32 15.04
N PRO A 35 -5.03 0.57 15.37
CA PRO A 35 -4.90 -0.78 15.89
C PRO A 35 -4.18 -1.70 14.89
N LEU A 36 -3.28 -2.57 15.37
CA LEU A 36 -2.59 -3.55 14.53
C LEU A 36 -3.57 -4.41 13.71
N ALA A 37 -4.70 -4.77 14.32
CA ALA A 37 -5.75 -5.53 13.62
C ALA A 37 -6.35 -4.76 12.44
N SER A 38 -6.52 -3.45 12.58
CA SER A 38 -7.03 -2.59 11.50
C SER A 38 -5.98 -2.41 10.38
N LEU A 39 -4.71 -2.21 10.73
CA LEU A 39 -3.62 -2.14 9.76
C LEU A 39 -3.49 -3.48 9.00
N GLY A 40 -3.48 -4.61 9.72
CA GLY A 40 -3.41 -5.93 9.09
C GLY A 40 -4.60 -6.20 8.18
N ALA A 41 -5.82 -5.90 8.64
CA ALA A 41 -7.01 -6.08 7.81
C ALA A 41 -7.00 -5.17 6.57
N LEU A 42 -6.54 -3.93 6.69
CA LEU A 42 -6.40 -3.00 5.56
C LEU A 42 -5.44 -3.55 4.50
N LEU A 43 -4.24 -3.96 4.92
CA LEU A 43 -3.23 -4.53 4.02
C LEU A 43 -3.70 -5.85 3.40
N ASP A 44 -4.34 -6.72 4.19
CA ASP A 44 -4.90 -7.97 3.68
C ASP A 44 -5.96 -7.72 2.60
N LEU A 45 -6.93 -6.84 2.85
CA LEU A 45 -8.03 -6.54 1.93
C LEU A 45 -7.56 -5.83 0.65
N ALA A 46 -6.68 -4.84 0.78
CA ALA A 46 -6.32 -3.96 -0.31
C ALA A 46 -5.19 -4.50 -1.19
N VAL A 47 -4.17 -5.12 -0.58
CA VAL A 47 -2.90 -5.45 -1.25
C VAL A 47 -2.36 -6.85 -0.92
N GLY A 48 -3.05 -7.64 -0.12
CA GLY A 48 -2.62 -8.97 0.30
C GLY A 48 -2.64 -9.99 -0.84
N ALA A 49 -1.95 -11.12 -0.66
CA ALA A 49 -2.00 -12.25 -1.58
C ALA A 49 -3.33 -13.00 -1.44
N ARG A 50 -3.99 -13.31 -2.55
CA ARG A 50 -5.33 -13.94 -2.57
C ARG A 50 -5.36 -15.34 -3.13
N ARG A 51 -4.64 -15.61 -4.17
CA ARG A 51 -4.65 -16.87 -4.88
C ARG A 51 -3.24 -17.26 -5.30
N GLN A 52 -3.04 -18.56 -5.33
CA GLN A 52 -1.96 -19.16 -6.07
C GLN A 52 -2.54 -19.59 -7.42
N ALA A 53 -2.00 -19.08 -8.53
CA ALA A 53 -2.33 -19.56 -9.85
C ALA A 53 -1.12 -20.35 -10.38
N PRO A 54 -1.33 -21.45 -11.11
CA PRO A 54 -0.22 -22.06 -11.82
C PRO A 54 0.37 -21.04 -12.78
N SER A 55 1.68 -20.87 -12.79
CA SER A 55 2.37 -20.05 -13.76
C SER A 55 1.95 -20.51 -15.16
N LYS A 56 1.55 -19.59 -16.03
CA LYS A 56 1.31 -19.94 -17.43
C LYS A 56 2.64 -20.37 -18.01
N ALA A 57 2.68 -21.60 -18.54
CA ALA A 57 3.81 -22.07 -19.32
C ALA A 57 4.20 -20.98 -20.34
N ASN A 58 5.50 -20.72 -20.47
CA ASN A 58 6.01 -19.83 -21.50
C ASN A 58 5.47 -20.27 -22.86
N ALA A 59 5.21 -19.34 -23.78
CA ALA A 59 4.70 -19.60 -25.13
C ALA A 59 5.55 -20.58 -25.97
N LYS A 60 6.65 -21.08 -25.41
CA LYS A 60 7.57 -22.07 -26.00
C LYS A 60 7.40 -23.49 -25.47
N GLY A 61 6.42 -23.74 -24.57
CA GLY A 61 6.14 -25.12 -24.13
C GLY A 61 7.14 -25.73 -23.14
N ASP A 62 8.16 -24.99 -22.73
CA ASP A 62 9.10 -25.46 -21.70
C ASP A 62 8.43 -25.36 -20.34
N ALA A 63 8.19 -26.50 -19.71
CA ALA A 63 7.70 -26.59 -18.34
C ALA A 63 8.79 -26.09 -17.38
N ALA A 64 8.85 -24.77 -17.17
CA ALA A 64 9.49 -24.26 -15.96
C ALA A 64 8.75 -24.84 -14.75
N PRO A 65 9.46 -25.21 -13.65
CA PRO A 65 8.81 -25.66 -12.43
C PRO A 65 7.71 -24.64 -12.10
N ALA A 66 6.51 -25.13 -11.77
CA ALA A 66 5.32 -24.32 -11.60
C ALA A 66 5.57 -23.30 -10.47
N GLU A 67 6.12 -22.15 -10.83
CA GLU A 67 6.17 -20.99 -9.94
C GLU A 67 4.74 -20.56 -9.66
N VAL A 68 4.35 -20.71 -8.43
CA VAL A 68 3.01 -20.35 -8.00
C VAL A 68 2.92 -18.83 -7.98
N ALA A 69 2.25 -18.25 -8.98
CA ALA A 69 2.02 -16.81 -9.02
C ALA A 69 1.04 -16.40 -7.90
N LEU A 70 1.47 -15.49 -7.04
CA LEU A 70 0.60 -14.89 -6.04
C LEU A 70 -0.25 -13.79 -6.70
N LEU A 71 -1.56 -14.02 -6.76
CA LEU A 71 -2.49 -13.00 -7.25
C LEU A 71 -2.88 -12.04 -6.11
N ARG A 72 -2.90 -10.75 -6.43
CA ARG A 72 -3.34 -9.68 -5.51
C ARG A 72 -4.77 -9.21 -5.83
N PRO A 73 -5.43 -8.44 -4.92
CA PRO A 73 -6.82 -7.97 -5.12
C PRO A 73 -6.97 -6.93 -6.24
N PHE A 74 -5.90 -6.46 -6.82
CA PHE A 74 -5.89 -5.50 -7.93
C PHE A 74 -5.29 -6.13 -9.19
N PRO A 75 -5.71 -5.68 -10.39
CA PRO A 75 -5.19 -6.18 -11.65
C PRO A 75 -3.75 -5.71 -11.86
N SER A 76 -2.93 -6.56 -12.46
CA SER A 76 -1.57 -6.25 -12.87
C SER A 76 -1.35 -6.66 -14.32
N ALA A 77 -0.63 -5.85 -15.08
CA ALA A 77 -0.29 -6.12 -16.48
C ALA A 77 0.51 -7.43 -16.58
N GLY A 78 -0.07 -8.43 -17.26
CA GLY A 78 0.52 -9.76 -17.38
C GLY A 78 0.66 -10.52 -16.08
N GLY A 79 0.10 -10.04 -14.96
CA GLY A 79 0.24 -10.64 -13.64
C GLY A 79 1.65 -10.52 -13.07
N LEU A 80 2.40 -9.49 -13.49
CA LEU A 80 3.82 -9.32 -13.13
C LEU A 80 4.07 -8.63 -11.78
N TYR A 81 3.06 -7.91 -11.26
CA TYR A 81 3.07 -7.26 -9.96
C TYR A 81 4.37 -6.50 -9.65
N PRO A 82 4.68 -5.43 -10.41
CA PRO A 82 5.87 -4.61 -10.16
C PRO A 82 5.81 -3.86 -8.83
N LEU A 83 4.62 -3.68 -8.24
CA LEU A 83 4.45 -2.90 -7.03
C LEU A 83 4.93 -3.65 -5.78
N GLU A 84 5.71 -2.92 -4.99
CA GLU A 84 5.95 -3.19 -3.58
C GLU A 84 5.12 -2.25 -2.71
N VAL A 85 4.85 -2.65 -1.49
CA VAL A 85 4.06 -1.85 -0.54
C VAL A 85 4.85 -1.67 0.74
N HIS A 86 5.13 -0.43 1.06
CA HIS A 86 5.81 -0.06 2.29
C HIS A 86 4.86 0.65 3.24
N VAL A 87 5.14 0.53 4.53
CA VAL A 87 4.37 1.16 5.59
C VAL A 87 5.30 2.06 6.40
N ALA A 88 5.04 3.37 6.39
CA ALA A 88 5.55 4.24 7.43
C ALA A 88 4.59 4.15 8.62
N ALA A 89 4.97 3.42 9.65
CA ALA A 89 4.21 3.34 10.90
C ALA A 89 4.51 4.58 11.74
N LEU A 90 3.52 5.47 11.91
CA LEU A 90 3.66 6.74 12.62
C LEU A 90 3.10 6.64 14.03
N ALA A 91 1.86 6.15 14.16
CA ALA A 91 1.14 5.94 15.40
C ALA A 91 0.30 4.65 15.30
N CYS A 92 0.96 3.50 15.17
CA CYS A 92 0.32 2.18 15.10
C CYS A 92 0.49 1.45 16.44
N ALA A 93 -0.62 0.96 16.99
CA ALA A 93 -0.56 0.21 18.25
C ALA A 93 0.24 -1.09 18.06
N SER A 94 1.17 -1.35 18.97
CA SER A 94 2.05 -2.53 18.95
C SER A 94 3.00 -2.61 17.75
N VAL A 95 3.22 -1.50 17.04
CA VAL A 95 4.22 -1.37 15.99
C VAL A 95 5.13 -0.19 16.33
N GLU A 96 6.42 -0.44 16.44
CA GLU A 96 7.38 0.64 16.63
C GLU A 96 7.35 1.61 15.45
N ARG A 97 7.53 2.91 15.71
CA ARG A 97 7.67 3.90 14.63
C ARG A 97 8.83 3.53 13.71
N GLY A 98 8.57 3.45 12.41
CA GLY A 98 9.57 3.04 11.43
C GLY A 98 9.00 2.82 10.05
N PHE A 99 9.90 2.57 9.08
CA PHE A 99 9.55 2.08 7.77
C PHE A 99 9.58 0.54 7.76
N TYR A 100 8.61 -0.02 7.06
CA TYR A 100 8.43 -1.47 6.94
C TYR A 100 8.09 -1.83 5.50
N HIS A 101 8.60 -2.96 5.03
CA HIS A 101 8.11 -3.62 3.81
C HIS A 101 6.99 -4.60 4.18
N HIS A 102 5.91 -4.58 3.43
CA HIS A 102 4.81 -5.55 3.56
C HIS A 102 5.04 -6.75 2.65
N ASP A 103 5.32 -7.90 3.22
CA ASP A 103 5.33 -9.19 2.52
C ASP A 103 3.88 -9.68 2.36
N PRO A 104 3.31 -9.68 1.13
CA PRO A 104 1.93 -10.11 0.92
C PRO A 104 1.74 -11.63 1.04
N ALA A 105 2.78 -12.43 0.84
CA ALA A 105 2.72 -13.89 0.94
C ALA A 105 2.65 -14.32 2.40
N ALA A 106 3.59 -13.84 3.20
CA ALA A 106 3.64 -14.10 4.63
C ALA A 106 2.61 -13.29 5.42
N HIS A 107 2.03 -12.24 4.82
CA HIS A 107 1.22 -11.21 5.47
C HIS A 107 1.92 -10.66 6.71
N ALA A 108 3.10 -10.12 6.50
CA ALA A 108 3.99 -9.68 7.55
C ALA A 108 4.66 -8.34 7.22
N LEU A 109 5.11 -7.64 8.26
CA LEU A 109 5.95 -6.45 8.13
C LEU A 109 7.39 -6.78 8.48
N ALA A 110 8.29 -6.50 7.53
CA ALA A 110 9.74 -6.51 7.72
C ALA A 110 10.22 -5.08 7.95
N ARG A 111 10.88 -4.82 9.07
CA ARG A 111 11.40 -3.48 9.40
C ARG A 111 12.56 -3.13 8.48
N LEU A 112 12.51 -1.96 7.86
CA LEU A 112 13.57 -1.42 7.01
C LEU A 112 14.50 -0.47 7.79
N GLY A 113 13.89 0.42 8.59
CA GLY A 113 14.67 1.43 9.31
C GLY A 113 13.79 2.40 10.11
N PRO A 114 14.41 3.42 10.71
CA PRO A 114 13.68 4.46 11.42
C PRO A 114 12.86 5.30 10.43
N CYS A 115 11.68 5.76 10.86
CA CYS A 115 10.88 6.72 10.12
C CYS A 115 11.13 8.11 10.71
N PRO A 116 11.45 9.13 9.88
CA PRO A 116 11.68 10.51 10.33
C PRO A 116 10.51 11.07 11.13
N ALA A 117 10.77 12.17 11.84
CA ALA A 117 9.71 12.93 12.50
C ALA A 117 8.70 13.48 11.48
N GLU A 118 7.49 13.83 11.92
CA GLU A 118 6.44 14.34 11.04
C GLU A 118 6.88 15.58 10.25
N ALA A 119 7.60 16.52 10.91
CA ALA A 119 8.12 17.71 10.28
C ALA A 119 9.11 17.45 9.14
N ASP A 120 9.87 16.35 9.19
CA ASP A 120 10.78 15.98 8.13
C ASP A 120 10.06 15.18 7.03
N LEU A 121 9.07 14.34 7.40
CA LEU A 121 8.22 13.66 6.44
C LEU A 121 7.42 14.65 5.60
N SER A 122 6.93 15.75 6.18
CA SER A 122 6.18 16.77 5.45
C SER A 122 7.01 17.49 4.39
N ARG A 123 8.34 17.50 4.53
CA ARG A 123 9.27 17.99 3.49
C ARG A 123 9.47 16.98 2.36
N LEU A 124 9.26 15.71 2.62
CA LEU A 124 9.39 14.63 1.64
C LEU A 124 8.07 14.36 0.90
N ILE A 125 6.95 14.46 1.61
CA ILE A 125 5.60 14.17 1.09
C ILE A 125 4.73 15.40 1.34
N PHE A 126 4.29 16.05 0.28
CA PHE A 126 3.62 17.36 0.31
C PHE A 126 2.14 17.22 0.68
N ALA A 127 1.89 17.15 1.98
CA ALA A 127 0.56 16.92 2.54
C ALA A 127 0.34 17.71 3.85
N ASP A 128 0.78 18.96 3.90
CA ASP A 128 0.95 19.77 5.13
C ASP A 128 -0.24 19.75 6.10
N ASN A 129 -1.45 19.90 5.59
CA ASN A 129 -2.68 19.91 6.40
C ASN A 129 -3.20 18.51 6.76
N LEU A 130 -2.59 17.45 6.25
CA LEU A 130 -3.02 16.06 6.44
C LEU A 130 -2.14 15.29 7.41
N TRP A 131 -0.92 15.76 7.71
CA TRP A 131 -0.02 15.06 8.62
C TRP A 131 -0.55 14.95 10.04
N PRO A 132 -1.16 15.98 10.65
CA PRO A 132 -1.61 15.88 12.03
C PRO A 132 -2.60 14.73 12.21
N GLY A 133 -2.26 13.81 13.12
CA GLY A 133 -3.05 12.62 13.44
C GLY A 133 -2.97 11.47 12.43
N ALA A 134 -2.18 11.59 11.35
CA ALA A 134 -1.91 10.45 10.47
C ALA A 134 -1.24 9.33 11.25
N ALA A 135 -1.82 8.12 11.19
CA ALA A 135 -1.32 6.97 11.94
C ALA A 135 -0.37 6.09 11.12
N ALA A 136 -0.53 6.08 9.81
CA ALA A 136 0.36 5.39 8.88
C ALA A 136 0.36 6.07 7.51
N ALA A 137 1.44 5.87 6.74
CA ALA A 137 1.47 6.11 5.30
C ALA A 137 1.77 4.79 4.58
N LEU A 138 0.93 4.43 3.61
CA LEU A 138 1.23 3.36 2.67
C LEU A 138 1.94 3.98 1.46
N ILE A 139 3.16 3.53 1.20
CA ILE A 139 3.99 4.02 0.11
C ILE A 139 4.09 2.90 -0.92
N PHE A 140 3.54 3.16 -2.09
CA PHE A 140 3.64 2.25 -3.23
C PHE A 140 4.89 2.59 -4.01
N THR A 141 5.75 1.60 -4.17
CA THR A 141 6.96 1.68 -4.99
C THR A 141 6.86 0.71 -6.15
N ALA A 142 7.72 0.80 -7.14
CA ALA A 142 7.77 -0.17 -8.22
C ALA A 142 9.19 -0.63 -8.54
N VAL A 143 9.33 -1.94 -8.69
CA VAL A 143 10.46 -2.61 -9.33
C VAL A 143 10.13 -2.68 -10.83
N LEU A 144 10.45 -1.61 -11.58
CA LEU A 144 10.01 -1.43 -12.96
C LEU A 144 10.51 -2.52 -13.90
N GLU A 145 11.68 -3.09 -13.63
CA GLU A 145 12.27 -4.18 -14.42
C GLU A 145 11.28 -5.34 -14.60
N ARG A 146 10.45 -5.67 -13.61
CA ARG A 146 9.45 -6.75 -13.70
C ARG A 146 8.48 -6.58 -14.86
N THR A 147 8.07 -5.35 -15.15
CA THR A 147 7.15 -5.04 -16.26
C THR A 147 7.89 -4.67 -17.53
N GLN A 148 9.01 -3.96 -17.42
CA GLN A 148 9.79 -3.50 -18.57
C GLN A 148 10.44 -4.66 -19.33
N ALA A 149 10.85 -5.74 -18.65
CA ALA A 149 11.34 -6.96 -19.27
C ALA A 149 10.37 -7.54 -20.32
N LYS A 150 9.03 -7.36 -20.13
CA LYS A 150 8.01 -7.84 -21.05
C LYS A 150 7.45 -6.76 -21.97
N TYR A 151 7.31 -5.53 -21.47
CA TYR A 151 6.55 -4.47 -22.13
C TYR A 151 7.42 -3.26 -22.57
N GLY A 152 8.73 -3.34 -22.33
CA GLY A 152 9.64 -2.22 -22.59
C GLY A 152 9.22 -0.97 -21.81
N GLU A 153 9.36 0.20 -22.38
CA GLU A 153 9.01 1.48 -21.76
C GLU A 153 7.54 1.59 -21.34
N ARG A 154 6.64 0.86 -21.99
CA ARG A 154 5.22 0.82 -21.60
C ARG A 154 5.01 0.23 -20.19
N GLY A 155 5.99 -0.53 -19.67
CA GLY A 155 5.97 -1.08 -18.33
C GLY A 155 5.79 -0.02 -17.25
N TYR A 156 6.37 1.16 -17.42
CA TYR A 156 6.19 2.29 -16.51
C TYR A 156 4.72 2.74 -16.41
N ARG A 157 4.06 2.91 -17.56
CA ARG A 157 2.63 3.26 -17.59
C ARG A 157 1.77 2.23 -16.87
N PHE A 158 2.07 0.95 -17.04
CA PHE A 158 1.32 -0.12 -16.40
C PHE A 158 1.53 -0.13 -14.89
N ALA A 159 2.74 0.17 -14.40
CA ALA A 159 3.01 0.30 -12.97
C ALA A 159 2.22 1.47 -12.35
N LEU A 160 2.12 2.63 -13.02
CA LEU A 160 1.31 3.76 -12.55
C LEU A 160 -0.18 3.42 -12.48
N ILE A 161 -0.71 2.74 -13.49
CA ILE A 161 -2.12 2.29 -13.52
C ILE A 161 -2.37 1.29 -12.38
N GLU A 162 -1.44 0.37 -12.15
CA GLU A 162 -1.52 -0.62 -11.07
C GLU A 162 -1.50 0.06 -9.70
N ALA A 163 -0.62 1.05 -9.49
CA ALA A 163 -0.57 1.83 -8.25
C ALA A 163 -1.91 2.54 -7.96
N GLY A 164 -2.54 3.11 -8.98
CA GLY A 164 -3.87 3.70 -8.86
C GLY A 164 -4.95 2.68 -8.44
N HIS A 165 -4.94 1.48 -9.03
CA HIS A 165 -5.86 0.40 -8.64
C HIS A 165 -5.64 -0.05 -7.20
N ALA A 166 -4.37 -0.26 -6.80
CA ALA A 166 -4.03 -0.66 -5.44
C ALA A 166 -4.41 0.41 -4.41
N ALA A 167 -4.13 1.68 -4.70
CA ALA A 167 -4.50 2.81 -3.86
C ALA A 167 -6.03 2.93 -3.71
N GLN A 168 -6.80 2.76 -4.80
CA GLN A 168 -8.26 2.76 -4.71
C GLN A 168 -8.78 1.64 -3.81
N ASN A 169 -8.20 0.44 -3.85
CA ASN A 169 -8.55 -0.62 -2.92
C ASN A 169 -8.27 -0.22 -1.46
N VAL A 170 -7.16 0.50 -1.20
CA VAL A 170 -6.86 1.03 0.14
C VAL A 170 -7.93 2.02 0.60
N LEU A 171 -8.36 2.95 -0.27
CA LEU A 171 -9.39 3.93 0.07
C LEU A 171 -10.72 3.27 0.41
N LEU A 172 -11.13 2.27 -0.37
CA LEU A 172 -12.36 1.52 -0.13
C LEU A 172 -12.27 0.67 1.15
N ALA A 173 -11.16 -0.07 1.33
CA ALA A 173 -10.96 -0.88 2.51
C ALA A 173 -10.87 -0.03 3.79
N ALA A 174 -10.22 1.14 3.75
CA ALA A 174 -10.19 2.08 4.86
C ALA A 174 -11.60 2.51 5.24
N GLY A 175 -12.43 2.94 4.29
CA GLY A 175 -13.83 3.31 4.52
C GLY A 175 -14.63 2.16 5.14
N ALA A 176 -14.50 0.94 4.61
CA ALA A 176 -15.18 -0.25 5.12
C ALA A 176 -14.73 -0.65 6.54
N LEU A 177 -13.52 -0.27 6.94
CA LEU A 177 -12.97 -0.50 8.29
C LEU A 177 -13.24 0.66 9.26
N GLY A 178 -13.95 1.71 8.82
CA GLY A 178 -14.22 2.90 9.64
C GLY A 178 -13.02 3.85 9.78
N LEU A 179 -12.02 3.67 8.94
CA LEU A 179 -10.87 4.56 8.81
C LEU A 179 -11.11 5.63 7.75
N VAL A 180 -10.23 6.60 7.69
CA VAL A 180 -10.15 7.58 6.60
C VAL A 180 -8.76 7.58 5.97
N ALA A 181 -8.69 7.94 4.70
CA ALA A 181 -7.46 7.90 3.94
C ALA A 181 -7.36 9.07 2.96
N ALA A 182 -6.13 9.50 2.68
CA ALA A 182 -5.82 10.56 1.72
C ALA A 182 -4.74 10.09 0.74
N PRO A 183 -5.03 10.03 -0.56
CA PRO A 183 -4.02 9.75 -1.58
C PRO A 183 -3.20 11.00 -1.88
N ILE A 184 -1.89 10.87 -1.95
CA ILE A 184 -0.92 11.93 -2.17
C ILE A 184 -0.03 11.56 -3.36
N GLY A 185 -0.04 12.41 -4.40
CA GLY A 185 0.84 12.27 -5.57
C GLY A 185 2.03 13.23 -5.53
N GLY A 186 2.07 14.18 -4.60
CA GLY A 186 3.17 15.14 -4.47
C GLY A 186 4.18 14.70 -3.41
N PHE A 187 5.38 14.31 -3.82
CA PHE A 187 6.50 13.95 -2.93
C PHE A 187 7.82 14.04 -3.70
N CYS A 188 8.94 14.01 -2.97
CA CYS A 188 10.28 13.94 -3.54
C CYS A 188 10.70 12.46 -3.64
N GLU A 189 10.64 11.86 -4.83
CA GLU A 189 10.86 10.42 -5.06
C GLU A 189 12.21 9.95 -4.53
N ASP A 190 13.31 10.60 -4.95
CA ASP A 190 14.66 10.22 -4.56
C ASP A 190 14.90 10.35 -3.05
N ALA A 191 14.43 11.47 -2.47
CA ALA A 191 14.62 11.72 -1.05
C ALA A 191 13.77 10.77 -0.18
N LEU A 192 12.53 10.46 -0.61
CA LEU A 192 11.68 9.49 0.07
C LEU A 192 12.26 8.08 -0.04
N GLY A 193 12.73 7.67 -1.23
CA GLY A 193 13.39 6.40 -1.45
C GLY A 193 14.64 6.24 -0.58
N ALA A 194 15.49 7.28 -0.54
CA ALA A 194 16.69 7.29 0.30
C ALA A 194 16.35 7.21 1.80
N ALA A 195 15.31 7.92 2.27
CA ALA A 195 14.86 7.84 3.66
C ALA A 195 14.37 6.44 4.06
N MET A 196 13.84 5.68 3.09
CA MET A 196 13.40 4.29 3.26
C MET A 196 14.54 3.27 3.09
N GLY A 197 15.73 3.71 2.63
CA GLY A 197 16.86 2.83 2.34
C GLY A 197 16.70 2.02 1.06
N LEU A 198 15.91 2.50 0.09
CA LEU A 198 15.70 1.83 -1.19
C LEU A 198 16.90 2.05 -2.13
N ASP A 199 17.15 1.06 -2.97
CA ASP A 199 18.08 1.19 -4.12
C ASP A 199 17.36 1.91 -5.28
N ALA A 200 17.66 3.19 -5.48
CA ALA A 200 17.03 4.02 -6.49
C ALA A 200 17.23 3.51 -7.93
N ALA A 201 18.24 2.68 -8.18
CA ALA A 201 18.44 2.04 -9.49
C ALA A 201 17.42 0.92 -9.76
N ARG A 202 16.77 0.39 -8.73
CA ARG A 202 15.88 -0.78 -8.82
C ARG A 202 14.44 -0.47 -8.47
N GLU A 203 14.21 0.44 -7.54
CA GLU A 203 12.90 0.65 -6.93
C GLU A 203 12.66 2.14 -6.67
N SER A 204 11.51 2.64 -7.11
CA SER A 204 11.15 4.06 -6.96
C SER A 204 9.73 4.20 -6.40
N PRO A 205 9.49 5.17 -5.48
CA PRO A 205 8.16 5.54 -5.03
C PRO A 205 7.28 6.04 -6.18
N LEU A 206 6.02 5.63 -6.21
CA LEU A 206 5.05 6.03 -7.23
C LEU A 206 3.81 6.72 -6.65
N TYR A 207 3.39 6.36 -5.44
CA TYR A 207 2.18 6.88 -4.83
C TYR A 207 2.18 6.69 -3.33
N VAL A 208 1.54 7.60 -2.61
CA VAL A 208 1.41 7.54 -1.15
C VAL A 208 -0.06 7.62 -0.76
N VAL A 209 -0.46 6.88 0.27
CA VAL A 209 -1.79 6.99 0.89
C VAL A 209 -1.63 7.14 2.39
N LEU A 210 -1.99 8.30 2.93
CA LEU A 210 -2.06 8.52 4.38
C LEU A 210 -3.30 7.85 4.96
N ILE A 211 -3.15 7.25 6.14
CA ILE A 211 -4.21 6.52 6.84
C ILE A 211 -4.31 7.02 8.28
N GLY A 212 -5.53 7.16 8.78
CA GLY A 212 -5.75 7.51 10.18
C GLY A 212 -7.18 7.23 10.63
N ALA A 213 -7.44 7.52 11.88
CA ALA A 213 -8.78 7.45 12.44
C ALA A 213 -9.64 8.61 11.93
N ARG A 214 -10.94 8.36 11.78
CA ARG A 214 -11.91 9.39 11.41
C ARG A 214 -11.98 10.44 12.49
N PRO A 215 -11.91 11.75 12.16
CA PRO A 215 -12.21 12.83 13.10
C PRO A 215 -13.65 12.70 13.62
N ASP A 216 -13.86 13.14 14.85
CA ASP A 216 -15.22 13.23 15.39
C ASP A 216 -16.02 14.27 14.58
N PRO A 217 -17.31 14.03 14.33
CA PRO A 217 -18.14 15.02 13.66
C PRO A 217 -18.16 16.33 14.46
N ARG A 218 -17.96 17.44 13.74
CA ARG A 218 -18.07 18.78 14.33
C ARG A 218 -19.52 19.16 14.55
#